data_1757da5e833beeb881262597a76a0058
#
_entry.id   1757da5e833beeb881262597a76a0058
#
_cell.length_a   1.000
_cell.length_b   1.000
_cell.length_c   1.000
_cell.angle_alpha   90.00
_cell.angle_beta   90.00
_cell.angle_gamma   90.00
#
_symmetry.space_group_name_H-M   'P 1'
#
loop_
_entity.id
_entity.type
_entity.pdbx_description
1 polymer ?
#
loop_
_entity_poly.entity_id
_entity_poly.type
_entity_poly.pdbx_seq_one_letter_code
_entity_poly.pdbx_strand_id
1 'polypeptide(L)'
;FVNAGGTGSLERSSSDSSVSEVTAGSGFFGPTLFDGYRHFSLSPAALFALPVVRRPNPGTVTVLGGGYIASGIADPNRLPTPWLPAGLSLDSQEGAGEVQTPLHGKAAAALAIGDRVWFRHAKAGELAEHFNDVTLVRGSEAIAETPTYRGEGKAFL
;
A
#
# COMPACT_ATOMS: atom_id res chain seq x y z
N PHE A 1 21.47 -15.22 21.65
CA PHE A 1 20.63 -14.03 21.65
C PHE A 1 19.16 -14.42 21.49
N VAL A 2 18.26 -13.56 21.96
CA VAL A 2 16.82 -13.73 21.81
C VAL A 2 16.29 -12.60 20.94
N ASN A 3 15.88 -12.94 19.72
CA ASN A 3 15.24 -12.01 18.80
C ASN A 3 13.73 -12.12 18.92
N ALA A 4 13.06 -11.00 19.07
CA ALA A 4 11.61 -10.93 19.11
C ALA A 4 11.11 -9.64 18.48
N GLY A 5 9.82 -9.58 18.21
CA GLY A 5 9.18 -8.36 17.74
C GLY A 5 8.39 -8.57 16.46
N GLY A 6 8.26 -7.50 15.75
CA GLY A 6 7.42 -7.22 14.61
C GLY A 6 6.89 -5.82 14.76
N THR A 7 6.55 -5.13 13.69
CA THR A 7 6.18 -3.71 13.72
C THR A 7 5.13 -3.39 14.80
N GLY A 8 4.10 -4.22 14.94
CA GLY A 8 3.02 -3.99 15.90
C GLY A 8 3.34 -4.32 17.36
N SER A 9 4.51 -4.88 17.66
CA SER A 9 4.90 -5.31 19.01
C SER A 9 6.27 -4.78 19.46
N LEU A 10 6.92 -3.92 18.66
CA LEU A 10 8.25 -3.40 18.95
C LEU A 10 8.39 -2.83 20.36
N GLU A 11 7.47 -1.96 20.76
CA GLU A 11 7.49 -1.30 22.06
C GLU A 11 7.43 -2.31 23.20
N ARG A 12 6.56 -3.31 23.09
CA ARG A 12 6.42 -4.35 24.09
C ARG A 12 7.65 -5.26 24.13
N SER A 13 8.14 -5.67 22.97
CA SER A 13 9.32 -6.55 22.90
C SER A 13 10.59 -5.84 23.39
N SER A 14 10.73 -4.54 23.12
CA SER A 14 11.88 -3.77 23.59
C SER A 14 11.90 -3.55 25.10
N SER A 15 10.76 -3.71 25.78
CA SER A 15 10.63 -3.58 27.22
C SER A 15 10.85 -4.89 27.99
N ASP A 16 10.96 -6.02 27.27
CA ASP A 16 11.19 -7.33 27.88
C ASP A 16 12.67 -7.57 28.06
N SER A 17 13.11 -7.76 29.30
CA SER A 17 14.52 -7.95 29.66
C SER A 17 15.13 -9.26 29.14
N SER A 18 14.33 -10.22 28.70
CA SER A 18 14.78 -11.45 28.05
C SER A 18 15.11 -11.27 26.57
N VAL A 19 14.65 -10.17 25.96
CA VAL A 19 14.86 -9.87 24.53
C VAL A 19 16.14 -9.05 24.38
N SER A 20 17.06 -9.56 23.58
CA SER A 20 18.32 -8.89 23.26
C SER A 20 18.33 -8.19 21.91
N GLU A 21 17.38 -8.52 21.04
CA GLU A 21 17.25 -7.93 19.71
C GLU A 21 15.77 -7.81 19.31
N VAL A 22 15.36 -6.65 18.79
CA VAL A 22 14.02 -6.46 18.24
C VAL A 22 14.07 -6.20 16.73
N THR A 23 13.13 -6.76 15.98
CA THR A 23 13.08 -6.61 14.54
C THR A 23 11.72 -6.15 14.06
N ALA A 24 11.73 -5.36 13.01
CA ALA A 24 10.55 -4.97 12.24
C ALA A 24 10.90 -4.89 10.76
N GLY A 25 10.02 -5.35 9.90
CA GLY A 25 10.17 -5.28 8.45
C GLY A 25 9.08 -4.42 7.81
N SER A 26 7.84 -4.86 7.93
CA SER A 26 6.69 -4.22 7.26
C SER A 26 6.48 -2.75 7.62
N GLY A 27 6.87 -2.32 8.81
CA GLY A 27 6.77 -0.92 9.24
C GLY A 27 7.56 0.04 8.37
N PHE A 28 8.66 -0.39 7.76
CA PHE A 28 9.46 0.44 6.85
C PHE A 28 8.71 0.86 5.57
N PHE A 29 7.67 0.13 5.20
CA PHE A 29 6.84 0.44 4.03
C PHE A 29 5.62 1.31 4.37
N GLY A 30 5.26 1.43 5.66
CA GLY A 30 4.11 2.22 6.13
C GLY A 30 2.76 1.73 5.59
N PRO A 31 2.44 0.40 5.66
CA PRO A 31 1.17 -0.12 5.18
C PRO A 31 0.01 0.32 6.08
N THR A 32 -1.22 0.36 5.52
CA THR A 32 -2.41 0.83 6.22
C THR A 32 -2.83 -0.06 7.39
N LEU A 33 -2.37 -1.31 7.43
CA LEU A 33 -2.62 -2.25 8.54
C LEU A 33 -2.29 -1.64 9.91
N PHE A 34 -1.29 -0.75 9.97
CA PHE A 34 -0.85 -0.14 11.23
C PHE A 34 -1.55 1.18 11.56
N ASP A 35 -2.43 1.69 10.73
CA ASP A 35 -3.12 2.97 10.96
C ASP A 35 -4.06 2.91 12.20
N GLY A 36 -4.50 1.70 12.59
CA GLY A 36 -5.31 1.48 13.79
C GLY A 36 -4.51 1.37 15.10
N TYR A 37 -3.18 1.39 15.07
CA TYR A 37 -2.36 1.31 16.28
C TYR A 37 -2.34 2.63 17.03
N ARG A 38 -2.42 2.57 18.37
CA ARG A 38 -2.55 3.77 19.21
C ARG A 38 -1.22 4.33 19.70
N HIS A 39 -0.19 3.50 19.70
CA HIS A 39 1.11 3.84 20.33
C HIS A 39 2.12 4.39 19.35
N PHE A 40 1.88 4.22 18.06
CA PHE A 40 2.71 4.79 17.00
C PHE A 40 1.88 5.07 15.75
N SER A 41 2.42 5.90 14.88
CA SER A 41 1.89 6.14 13.53
C SER A 41 3.02 6.02 12.52
N LEU A 42 2.73 5.46 11.35
CA LEU A 42 3.68 5.31 10.27
C LEU A 42 3.35 6.27 9.14
N SER A 43 4.38 6.91 8.60
CA SER A 43 4.25 7.62 7.33
C SER A 43 4.27 6.62 6.17
N PRO A 44 3.43 6.80 5.14
CA PRO A 44 3.50 5.99 3.93
C PRO A 44 4.88 6.11 3.29
N ALA A 45 5.58 4.99 3.13
CA ALA A 45 6.91 4.94 2.52
C ALA A 45 6.93 4.15 1.22
N ALA A 46 5.95 3.31 0.97
CA ALA A 46 5.75 2.64 -0.32
C ALA A 46 4.34 2.90 -0.84
N LEU A 47 4.27 3.33 -2.09
CA LEU A 47 3.04 3.63 -2.82
C LEU A 47 3.10 2.95 -4.18
N PHE A 48 1.94 2.67 -4.76
CA PHE A 48 1.83 2.29 -6.15
C PHE A 48 0.84 3.21 -6.87
N ALA A 49 0.99 3.37 -8.18
CA ALA A 49 0.18 4.27 -8.98
C ALA A 49 -0.57 3.52 -10.07
N LEU A 50 -1.85 3.83 -10.23
CA LEU A 50 -2.71 3.24 -11.26
C LEU A 50 -3.27 4.34 -12.17
N PRO A 51 -3.28 4.14 -13.49
CA PRO A 51 -3.82 5.13 -14.42
C PRO A 51 -5.35 5.13 -14.41
N VAL A 52 -5.92 6.32 -14.52
CA VAL A 52 -7.36 6.49 -14.79
C VAL A 52 -7.66 6.03 -16.22
N VAL A 53 -8.60 5.12 -16.37
CA VAL A 53 -9.02 4.58 -17.67
C VAL A 53 -10.46 4.93 -18.05
N ARG A 54 -11.27 5.38 -17.08
CA ARG A 54 -12.66 5.82 -17.32
C ARG A 54 -13.04 6.99 -16.41
N ARG A 55 -13.95 7.83 -16.91
CA ARG A 55 -14.61 8.91 -16.17
C ARG A 55 -16.11 8.90 -16.48
N PRO A 56 -16.90 8.05 -15.84
CA PRO A 56 -18.33 7.96 -16.14
C PRO A 56 -19.12 9.24 -15.75
N ASN A 57 -18.68 9.95 -14.73
CA ASN A 57 -19.26 11.22 -14.27
C ASN A 57 -18.22 12.05 -13.48
N PRO A 58 -18.51 13.33 -13.12
CA PRO A 58 -17.56 14.18 -12.41
C PRO A 58 -17.14 13.69 -11.02
N GLY A 59 -17.94 12.84 -10.37
CA GLY A 59 -17.66 12.30 -9.04
C GLY A 59 -17.02 10.92 -9.04
N THR A 60 -16.76 10.34 -10.23
CA THR A 60 -16.32 8.96 -10.36
C THR A 60 -15.23 8.83 -11.42
N VAL A 61 -14.16 8.14 -11.06
CA VAL A 61 -13.14 7.67 -11.99
C VAL A 61 -12.93 6.17 -11.79
N THR A 62 -12.41 5.49 -12.80
CA THR A 62 -12.03 4.09 -12.71
C THR A 62 -10.56 3.98 -13.09
N VAL A 63 -9.77 3.33 -12.24
CA VAL A 63 -8.37 3.05 -12.52
C VAL A 63 -8.18 1.61 -13.02
N LEU A 64 -7.09 1.36 -13.74
CA LEU A 64 -6.74 0.05 -14.27
C LEU A 64 -6.16 -0.84 -13.15
N GLY A 65 -6.71 -2.02 -12.96
CA GLY A 65 -6.24 -2.94 -11.92
C GLY A 65 -6.54 -2.44 -10.50
N GLY A 66 -5.74 -2.88 -9.55
CA GLY A 66 -5.81 -2.45 -8.14
C GLY A 66 -6.25 -3.53 -7.17
N GLY A 67 -6.60 -4.72 -7.63
CA GLY A 67 -7.03 -5.86 -6.82
C GLY A 67 -5.92 -6.48 -5.95
N TYR A 68 -5.04 -5.66 -5.40
CA TYR A 68 -3.94 -6.11 -4.53
C TYR A 68 -4.44 -6.26 -3.08
N ILE A 69 -5.21 -7.32 -2.87
CA ILE A 69 -5.86 -7.60 -1.58
C ILE A 69 -4.89 -8.37 -0.71
N ALA A 70 -4.55 -7.82 0.44
CA ALA A 70 -3.62 -8.43 1.36
C ALA A 70 -4.19 -9.70 2.00
N SER A 71 -3.31 -10.61 2.39
CA SER A 71 -3.66 -11.90 3.02
C SER A 71 -4.52 -11.74 4.26
N GLY A 72 -5.49 -12.65 4.43
CA GLY A 72 -6.47 -12.69 5.49
C GLY A 72 -7.90 -12.62 4.94
N ILE A 73 -8.88 -12.43 5.82
CA ILE A 73 -10.26 -12.20 5.39
C ILE A 73 -10.30 -10.90 4.59
N ALA A 74 -10.88 -10.93 3.40
CA ALA A 74 -11.02 -9.75 2.55
C ALA A 74 -12.04 -8.78 3.17
N ASP A 75 -11.54 -7.87 3.97
CA ASP A 75 -12.28 -6.77 4.59
C ASP A 75 -11.62 -5.42 4.22
N PRO A 76 -12.20 -4.28 4.57
CA PRO A 76 -11.63 -2.97 4.27
C PRO A 76 -10.18 -2.78 4.72
N ASN A 77 -9.74 -3.48 5.77
CA ASN A 77 -8.37 -3.40 6.28
C ASN A 77 -7.37 -4.21 5.44
N ARG A 78 -7.83 -4.94 4.44
CA ARG A 78 -7.02 -5.75 3.52
C ARG A 78 -6.98 -5.17 2.12
N LEU A 79 -7.79 -4.16 1.84
CA LEU A 79 -7.84 -3.49 0.54
C LEU A 79 -6.79 -2.39 0.45
N PRO A 80 -6.23 -2.15 -0.74
CA PRO A 80 -5.44 -0.96 -0.98
C PRO A 80 -6.30 0.29 -0.81
N THR A 81 -5.70 1.38 -0.35
CA THR A 81 -6.40 2.63 -0.06
C THR A 81 -5.93 3.75 -0.99
N PRO A 82 -6.82 4.43 -1.73
CA PRO A 82 -6.46 5.62 -2.50
C PRO A 82 -5.83 6.67 -1.57
N TRP A 83 -4.70 7.24 -2.00
CA TRP A 83 -3.94 8.18 -1.17
C TRP A 83 -3.83 9.57 -1.78
N LEU A 84 -3.41 9.64 -3.05
CA LEU A 84 -3.29 10.91 -3.78
C LEU A 84 -3.94 10.79 -5.17
N PRO A 85 -4.70 11.81 -5.60
CA PRO A 85 -5.11 12.98 -4.82
C PRO A 85 -6.02 12.59 -3.65
N ALA A 86 -5.93 13.34 -2.54
CA ALA A 86 -6.77 13.08 -1.37
C ALA A 86 -8.25 13.29 -1.68
N GLY A 87 -9.12 12.55 -0.98
CA GLY A 87 -10.58 12.68 -1.14
C GLY A 87 -11.19 11.74 -2.18
N LEU A 88 -10.49 10.66 -2.51
CA LEU A 88 -11.02 9.49 -3.21
C LEU A 88 -11.26 8.34 -2.23
N SER A 89 -12.25 7.52 -2.53
CA SER A 89 -12.56 6.27 -1.82
C SER A 89 -12.89 5.16 -2.83
N LEU A 90 -12.66 3.92 -2.43
CA LEU A 90 -13.13 2.76 -3.18
C LEU A 90 -14.67 2.74 -3.24
N ASP A 91 -15.21 2.15 -4.29
CA ASP A 91 -16.62 1.78 -4.32
C ASP A 91 -16.92 0.75 -3.22
N SER A 92 -18.05 0.90 -2.52
CA SER A 92 -18.37 0.08 -1.35
C SER A 92 -18.79 -1.35 -1.68
N GLN A 93 -19.19 -1.61 -2.91
CA GLN A 93 -19.61 -2.94 -3.38
C GLN A 93 -18.50 -3.61 -4.18
N GLU A 94 -17.90 -2.89 -5.12
CA GLU A 94 -16.86 -3.42 -6.00
C GLU A 94 -15.50 -3.53 -5.27
N GLY A 95 -15.18 -2.58 -4.40
CA GLY A 95 -13.89 -2.56 -3.73
C GLY A 95 -12.73 -2.32 -4.70
N ALA A 96 -11.65 -3.09 -4.52
CA ALA A 96 -10.48 -3.09 -5.38
C ALA A 96 -10.52 -4.30 -6.32
N GLY A 97 -10.59 -4.05 -7.61
CA GLY A 97 -10.82 -5.07 -8.64
C GLY A 97 -9.54 -5.51 -9.35
N GLU A 98 -9.54 -6.74 -9.83
CA GLU A 98 -8.44 -7.35 -10.60
C GLU A 98 -8.14 -6.56 -11.88
N VAL A 99 -9.18 -6.22 -12.65
CA VAL A 99 -9.06 -5.54 -13.95
C VAL A 99 -9.21 -4.03 -13.80
N GLN A 100 -10.09 -3.58 -12.92
CA GLN A 100 -10.42 -2.18 -12.74
C GLN A 100 -10.91 -1.91 -11.31
N THR A 101 -10.66 -0.70 -10.84
CA THR A 101 -11.09 -0.24 -9.51
C THR A 101 -11.85 1.08 -9.64
N PRO A 102 -13.17 1.10 -9.39
CA PRO A 102 -13.93 2.34 -9.33
C PRO A 102 -13.60 3.14 -8.08
N LEU A 103 -13.47 4.46 -8.25
CA LEU A 103 -13.18 5.42 -7.19
C LEU A 103 -14.20 6.55 -7.21
N HIS A 104 -14.65 6.94 -6.03
CA HIS A 104 -15.59 8.03 -5.83
C HIS A 104 -14.99 9.15 -4.99
N GLY A 105 -15.40 10.35 -5.25
CA GLY A 105 -15.03 11.49 -4.43
C GLY A 105 -14.87 12.81 -5.21
N LYS A 106 -14.78 13.90 -4.47
CA LYS A 106 -14.66 15.24 -5.08
C LYS A 106 -13.40 15.40 -5.94
N ALA A 107 -12.33 14.72 -5.57
CA ALA A 107 -11.08 14.77 -6.32
C ALA A 107 -11.19 14.15 -7.72
N ALA A 108 -12.16 13.27 -7.97
CA ALA A 108 -12.40 12.68 -9.28
C ALA A 108 -12.69 13.73 -10.37
N ALA A 109 -13.29 14.87 -9.99
CA ALA A 109 -13.61 15.93 -10.94
C ALA A 109 -12.38 16.53 -11.65
N ALA A 110 -11.24 16.56 -10.98
CA ALA A 110 -10.00 17.13 -11.50
C ALA A 110 -9.14 16.12 -12.28
N LEU A 111 -9.49 14.83 -12.26
CA LEU A 111 -8.70 13.79 -12.92
C LEU A 111 -9.14 13.59 -14.36
N ALA A 112 -8.18 13.44 -15.26
CA ALA A 112 -8.36 13.05 -16.66
C ALA A 112 -7.96 11.59 -16.90
N ILE A 113 -8.38 11.03 -18.05
CA ILE A 113 -7.90 9.71 -18.49
C ILE A 113 -6.38 9.80 -18.71
N GLY A 114 -5.65 8.83 -18.15
CA GLY A 114 -4.18 8.79 -18.14
C GLY A 114 -3.54 9.36 -16.88
N ASP A 115 -4.27 10.18 -16.10
CA ASP A 115 -3.76 10.63 -14.81
C ASP A 115 -3.57 9.45 -13.85
N ARG A 116 -2.69 9.62 -12.87
CA ARG A 116 -2.35 8.58 -11.90
C ARG A 116 -3.03 8.85 -10.57
N VAL A 117 -3.61 7.81 -10.00
CA VAL A 117 -4.02 7.76 -8.59
C VAL A 117 -3.01 6.91 -7.84
N TRP A 118 -2.48 7.45 -6.75
CA TRP A 118 -1.54 6.77 -5.88
C TRP A 118 -2.28 6.07 -4.75
N PHE A 119 -1.83 4.88 -4.42
CA PHE A 119 -2.43 4.03 -3.40
C PHE A 119 -1.41 3.62 -2.36
N ARG A 120 -1.89 3.45 -1.13
CA ARG A 120 -1.21 2.72 -0.07
C ARG A 120 -1.66 1.25 -0.11
N HIS A 121 -0.73 0.36 0.10
CA HIS A 121 -1.01 -1.07 0.26
C HIS A 121 -1.44 -1.38 1.70
N ALA A 122 -2.19 -2.48 1.90
CA ALA A 122 -2.64 -2.89 3.23
C ALA A 122 -1.56 -3.61 4.02
N LYS A 123 -0.79 -4.50 3.39
CA LYS A 123 0.38 -5.21 3.96
C LYS A 123 1.59 -5.09 3.04
N ALA A 124 2.78 -5.04 3.62
CA ALA A 124 4.01 -4.74 2.89
C ALA A 124 4.38 -5.74 1.78
N GLY A 125 4.08 -7.02 1.96
CA GLY A 125 4.48 -8.07 1.02
C GLY A 125 3.70 -8.08 -0.29
N GLU A 126 2.47 -7.62 -0.29
CA GLU A 126 1.55 -7.74 -1.42
C GLU A 126 2.08 -7.11 -2.72
N LEU A 127 2.67 -5.92 -2.63
CA LEU A 127 3.20 -5.25 -3.81
C LEU A 127 4.42 -5.97 -4.40
N ALA A 128 5.24 -6.57 -3.56
CA ALA A 128 6.49 -7.20 -3.99
C ALA A 128 6.28 -8.50 -4.78
N GLU A 129 5.09 -9.08 -4.75
CA GLU A 129 4.73 -10.22 -5.62
C GLU A 129 4.05 -9.80 -6.94
N HIS A 130 3.58 -8.56 -7.04
CA HIS A 130 2.92 -8.04 -8.24
C HIS A 130 3.81 -7.16 -9.12
N PHE A 131 4.78 -6.47 -8.54
CA PHE A 131 5.66 -5.54 -9.25
C PHE A 131 7.09 -6.07 -9.29
N ASN A 132 7.75 -5.90 -10.44
CA ASN A 132 9.14 -6.34 -10.60
C ASN A 132 10.12 -5.42 -9.89
N ASP A 133 9.85 -4.12 -9.90
CA ASP A 133 10.78 -3.11 -9.42
C ASP A 133 10.09 -2.08 -8.53
N VAL A 134 10.88 -1.46 -7.67
CA VAL A 134 10.50 -0.32 -6.85
C VAL A 134 11.42 0.84 -7.17
N THR A 135 10.85 1.98 -7.52
CA THR A 135 11.60 3.22 -7.69
C THR A 135 11.82 3.89 -6.33
N LEU A 136 13.07 4.09 -5.96
CA LEU A 136 13.42 4.83 -4.76
C LEU A 136 13.37 6.33 -5.04
N VAL A 137 12.65 7.07 -4.18
CA VAL A 137 12.45 8.52 -4.33
C VAL A 137 13.00 9.27 -3.13
N ARG A 138 13.73 10.35 -3.38
CA ARG A 138 14.20 11.29 -2.36
C ARG A 138 13.70 12.69 -2.70
N GLY A 139 12.78 13.22 -1.88
CA GLY A 139 12.09 14.46 -2.21
C GLY A 139 11.24 14.30 -3.48
N SER A 140 11.61 14.97 -4.56
CA SER A 140 10.94 14.87 -5.88
C SER A 140 11.78 14.11 -6.92
N GLU A 141 12.92 13.56 -6.54
CA GLU A 141 13.85 12.87 -7.44
C GLU A 141 13.75 11.36 -7.32
N ALA A 142 13.67 10.67 -8.47
CA ALA A 142 13.90 9.24 -8.55
C ALA A 142 15.42 9.00 -8.52
N ILE A 143 15.90 8.32 -7.47
CA ILE A 143 17.35 8.15 -7.23
C ILE A 143 17.87 6.79 -7.60
N ALA A 144 17.03 5.76 -7.63
CA ALA A 144 17.39 4.41 -8.02
C ALA A 144 16.14 3.57 -8.31
N GLU A 145 16.34 2.46 -9.01
CA GLU A 145 15.39 1.36 -9.08
C GLU A 145 16.00 0.14 -8.40
N THR A 146 15.19 -0.63 -7.70
CA THR A 146 15.60 -1.87 -7.05
C THR A 146 14.59 -2.97 -7.34
N PRO A 147 15.04 -4.19 -7.68
CA PRO A 147 14.11 -5.28 -7.94
C PRO A 147 13.42 -5.73 -6.64
N THR A 148 12.18 -6.16 -6.78
CA THR A 148 11.50 -6.97 -5.77
C THR A 148 11.92 -8.43 -5.90
N TYR A 149 11.49 -9.32 -4.97
CA TYR A 149 11.73 -10.76 -5.14
C TYR A 149 11.06 -11.33 -6.41
N ARG A 150 9.98 -10.71 -6.90
CA ARG A 150 9.40 -11.04 -8.21
C ARG A 150 10.35 -10.65 -9.34
N GLY A 151 10.89 -9.44 -9.30
CA GLY A 151 11.86 -8.96 -10.29
C GLY A 151 13.13 -9.79 -10.33
N GLU A 152 13.54 -10.33 -9.20
CA GLU A 152 14.66 -11.29 -9.09
C GLU A 152 14.29 -12.73 -9.52
N GLY A 153 13.05 -13.00 -9.90
CA GLY A 153 12.58 -14.35 -10.23
C GLY A 153 12.44 -15.27 -9.02
N LYS A 154 12.30 -14.70 -7.82
CA LYS A 154 12.22 -15.44 -6.54
C LYS A 154 10.81 -15.45 -5.93
N ALA A 155 9.79 -15.11 -6.70
CA ALA A 155 8.40 -15.33 -6.34
C ALA A 155 8.01 -16.77 -6.75
N PHE A 156 8.03 -17.69 -5.81
CA PHE A 156 7.78 -19.11 -6.05
C PHE A 156 6.32 -19.53 -5.82
N LEU A 157 5.40 -18.56 -5.81
CA LEU A 157 3.98 -18.71 -5.53
C LEU A 157 3.17 -18.83 -6.79
#